data_d642890317a1b5be6342cd9674f20262
#
_entry.id   d642890317a1b5be6342cd9674f20262
#
_cell.length_a   1.000
_cell.length_b   1.000
_cell.length_c   1.000
_cell.angle_alpha   90.00
_cell.angle_beta   90.00
_cell.angle_gamma   90.00
#
_symmetry.space_group_name_H-M   'P 1'
#
loop_
_entity.id
_entity.type
_entity.pdbx_description
1 polymer ?
#
loop_
_entity_poly.entity_id
_entity_poly.type
_entity_poly.pdbx_seq_one_letter_code
_entity_poly.pdbx_strand_id
1 'polypeptide(L)'
;LDAQLLLEYGWVLLVLIALEGLLSADNALVLAIMAKHLPEEQQKKALNIGLMMAFAFRVGSLFIISFLFHVWEVQALGAAYLLFIAIKHLAKKDEGEKQVKVKSYRATIASIAFADIAFAIDSILAAVALVIALPETGLGHFGGMDAAKFIVIVLAAIAGLIVIRFAAAFFVKLLNERPSLEKAAFVIVGWVGIKLLMNVLGHEDVHLIPHEFPHSVTWKLIFYTVLVAIVLIGWFMSGKKSEEKDNQPSS
;
A
#
# COMPACT_ATOMS: atom_id res chain seq x y z
N LEU A 1 -17.40 -24.75 -19.55
CA LEU A 1 -16.41 -23.67 -19.76
C LEU A 1 -15.50 -24.12 -20.91
N ASP A 2 -15.50 -23.35 -22.01
CA ASP A 2 -14.62 -23.62 -23.16
C ASP A 2 -13.17 -23.32 -22.79
N ALA A 3 -12.23 -24.06 -23.40
CA ALA A 3 -10.80 -23.87 -23.12
C ALA A 3 -10.33 -22.42 -23.40
N GLN A 4 -10.92 -21.75 -24.38
CA GLN A 4 -10.65 -20.37 -24.71
C GLN A 4 -11.07 -19.43 -23.58
N LEU A 5 -12.24 -19.63 -22.99
CA LEU A 5 -12.76 -18.86 -21.86
C LEU A 5 -11.85 -19.01 -20.61
N LEU A 6 -11.39 -20.23 -20.33
CA LEU A 6 -10.45 -20.48 -19.24
C LEU A 6 -9.11 -19.78 -19.45
N LEU A 7 -8.62 -19.71 -20.68
CA LEU A 7 -7.39 -18.96 -21.01
C LEU A 7 -7.57 -17.46 -20.81
N GLU A 8 -8.70 -16.89 -21.23
CA GLU A 8 -9.00 -15.46 -21.03
C GLU A 8 -9.05 -15.11 -19.54
N TYR A 9 -9.77 -15.88 -18.73
CA TYR A 9 -9.85 -15.71 -17.28
C TYR A 9 -8.49 -15.90 -16.60
N GLY A 10 -7.74 -16.92 -17.01
CA GLY A 10 -6.38 -17.18 -16.51
C GLY A 10 -5.42 -16.03 -16.83
N TRP A 11 -5.50 -15.49 -18.05
CA TRP A 11 -4.69 -14.32 -18.45
C TRP A 11 -5.03 -13.09 -17.62
N VAL A 12 -6.31 -12.76 -17.46
CA VAL A 12 -6.74 -11.62 -16.63
C VAL A 12 -6.32 -11.81 -15.17
N LEU A 13 -6.41 -13.01 -14.62
CA LEU A 13 -5.94 -13.32 -13.27
C LEU A 13 -4.42 -13.04 -13.15
N LEU A 14 -3.62 -13.48 -14.10
CA LEU A 14 -2.17 -13.20 -14.09
C LEU A 14 -1.86 -11.71 -14.17
N VAL A 15 -2.57 -10.98 -15.04
CA VAL A 15 -2.44 -9.52 -15.14
C VAL A 15 -2.82 -8.85 -13.83
N LEU A 16 -3.90 -9.27 -13.20
CA LEU A 16 -4.33 -8.72 -11.91
C LEU A 16 -3.32 -9.01 -10.79
N ILE A 17 -2.77 -10.22 -10.73
CA ILE A 17 -1.72 -10.56 -9.74
C ILE A 17 -0.48 -9.68 -9.97
N ALA A 18 -0.07 -9.49 -11.21
CA ALA A 18 1.08 -8.63 -11.52
C ALA A 18 0.80 -7.16 -11.16
N LEU A 19 -0.38 -6.64 -11.48
CA LEU A 19 -0.81 -5.28 -11.11
C LEU A 19 -0.89 -5.11 -9.59
N GLU A 20 -1.48 -6.06 -8.87
CA GLU A 20 -1.58 -6.04 -7.41
C GLU A 20 -0.19 -6.04 -6.78
N GLY A 21 0.74 -6.88 -7.26
CA GLY A 21 2.13 -6.91 -6.81
C GLY A 21 2.85 -5.58 -7.04
N LEU A 22 2.63 -4.96 -8.21
CA LEU A 22 3.23 -3.67 -8.55
C LEU A 22 2.67 -2.52 -7.71
N LEU A 23 1.33 -2.49 -7.53
CA LEU A 23 0.63 -1.44 -6.77
C LEU A 23 0.84 -1.59 -5.26
N SER A 24 1.25 -2.77 -4.79
CA SER A 24 1.39 -3.08 -3.36
C SER A 24 2.82 -2.92 -2.84
N ALA A 25 3.81 -2.74 -3.71
CA ALA A 25 5.21 -2.69 -3.29
C ALA A 25 5.53 -1.47 -2.39
N ASP A 26 5.01 -0.29 -2.74
CA ASP A 26 5.11 0.94 -1.95
C ASP A 26 4.26 0.88 -0.68
N ASN A 27 3.08 0.26 -0.74
CA ASN A 27 2.21 0.07 0.40
C ASN A 27 2.86 -0.80 1.49
N ALA A 28 3.57 -1.86 1.10
CA ALA A 28 4.26 -2.74 2.03
C ALA A 28 5.27 -2.01 2.93
N LEU A 29 5.98 -1.03 2.38
CA LEU A 29 6.92 -0.21 3.16
C LEU A 29 6.19 0.67 4.18
N VAL A 30 5.06 1.27 3.80
CA VAL A 30 4.22 2.06 4.73
C VAL A 30 3.76 1.20 5.90
N LEU A 31 3.26 0.00 5.62
CA LEU A 31 2.81 -0.93 6.67
C LEU A 31 3.95 -1.39 7.57
N ALA A 32 5.14 -1.61 7.01
CA ALA A 32 6.35 -1.96 7.76
C ALA A 32 6.73 -0.86 8.76
N ILE A 33 6.72 0.40 8.33
CA ILE A 33 7.00 1.56 9.20
C ILE A 33 5.97 1.67 10.32
N MET A 34 4.68 1.44 10.01
CA MET A 34 3.63 1.45 11.02
C MET A 34 3.82 0.37 12.09
N ALA A 35 4.32 -0.80 11.71
CA ALA A 35 4.55 -1.93 12.62
C ALA A 35 5.87 -1.83 13.40
N LYS A 36 6.89 -1.12 12.87
CA LYS A 36 8.26 -1.12 13.37
C LYS A 36 8.41 -0.78 14.86
N HIS A 37 7.58 0.11 15.39
CA HIS A 37 7.66 0.53 16.79
C HIS A 37 7.17 -0.52 17.80
N LEU A 38 6.58 -1.62 17.34
CA LEU A 38 6.15 -2.73 18.18
C LEU A 38 7.32 -3.71 18.44
N PRO A 39 7.29 -4.49 19.53
CA PRO A 39 8.20 -5.62 19.71
C PRO A 39 8.11 -6.61 18.52
N GLU A 40 9.20 -7.27 18.17
CA GLU A 40 9.31 -8.13 16.97
C GLU A 40 8.18 -9.15 16.82
N GLU A 41 7.81 -9.83 17.92
CA GLU A 41 6.71 -10.79 17.90
C GLU A 41 5.36 -10.14 17.59
N GLN A 42 5.16 -8.91 18.08
CA GLN A 42 3.93 -8.16 17.86
C GLN A 42 3.89 -7.55 16.46
N GLN A 43 5.03 -7.21 15.86
CA GLN A 43 5.10 -6.69 14.49
C GLN A 43 4.46 -7.65 13.50
N LYS A 44 4.87 -8.92 13.53
CA LYS A 44 4.34 -9.97 12.64
C LYS A 44 2.84 -10.20 12.85
N LYS A 45 2.42 -10.23 14.12
CA LYS A 45 0.99 -10.43 14.48
C LYS A 45 0.15 -9.23 14.05
N ALA A 46 0.64 -8.00 14.26
CA ALA A 46 -0.07 -6.78 13.87
C ALA A 46 -0.24 -6.68 12.35
N LEU A 47 0.81 -6.97 11.58
CA LEU A 47 0.74 -7.03 10.12
C LEU A 47 -0.27 -8.09 9.65
N ASN A 48 -0.20 -9.31 10.19
CA ASN A 48 -1.12 -10.37 9.78
C ASN A 48 -2.59 -10.01 10.07
N ILE A 49 -2.88 -9.51 11.28
CA ILE A 49 -4.26 -9.17 11.68
C ILE A 49 -4.74 -7.96 10.87
N GLY A 50 -3.91 -6.91 10.75
CA GLY A 50 -4.26 -5.71 9.99
C GLY A 50 -4.55 -6.02 8.52
N LEU A 51 -3.70 -6.83 7.87
CA LEU A 51 -3.89 -7.26 6.49
C LEU A 51 -5.11 -8.18 6.32
N MET A 52 -5.39 -9.06 7.28
CA MET A 52 -6.61 -9.89 7.26
C MET A 52 -7.88 -9.06 7.38
N MET A 53 -7.87 -8.04 8.24
CA MET A 53 -9.01 -7.10 8.36
C MET A 53 -9.21 -6.32 7.05
N ALA A 54 -8.13 -5.84 6.44
CA ALA A 54 -8.18 -5.15 5.16
C ALA A 54 -8.65 -6.07 4.02
N PHE A 55 -8.21 -7.34 4.01
CA PHE A 55 -8.69 -8.33 3.05
C PHE A 55 -10.19 -8.60 3.20
N ALA A 56 -10.68 -8.77 4.43
CA ALA A 56 -12.11 -8.93 4.69
C ALA A 56 -12.92 -7.72 4.20
N PHE A 57 -12.40 -6.51 4.41
CA PHE A 57 -12.99 -5.29 3.85
C PHE A 57 -12.97 -5.32 2.31
N ARG A 58 -11.85 -5.68 1.69
CA ARG A 58 -11.69 -5.75 0.23
C ARG A 58 -12.72 -6.71 -0.40
N VAL A 59 -12.87 -7.92 0.16
CA VAL A 59 -13.88 -8.88 -0.30
C VAL A 59 -15.29 -8.36 -0.04
N GLY A 60 -15.55 -7.82 1.15
CA GLY A 60 -16.84 -7.22 1.50
C GLY A 60 -17.23 -6.06 0.58
N SER A 61 -16.27 -5.24 0.17
CA SER A 61 -16.51 -4.09 -0.71
C SER A 61 -16.95 -4.48 -2.13
N LEU A 62 -16.63 -5.69 -2.60
CA LEU A 62 -17.11 -6.19 -3.89
C LEU A 62 -18.65 -6.35 -3.92
N PHE A 63 -19.30 -6.53 -2.77
CA PHE A 63 -20.75 -6.58 -2.67
C PHE A 63 -21.42 -5.21 -2.75
N ILE A 64 -20.66 -4.15 -2.50
CA ILE A 64 -21.13 -2.76 -2.54
C ILE A 64 -20.33 -1.93 -3.56
N ILE A 65 -19.90 -2.57 -4.63
CA ILE A 65 -18.99 -1.99 -5.61
C ILE A 65 -19.48 -0.65 -6.16
N SER A 66 -20.80 -0.51 -6.39
CA SER A 66 -21.40 0.72 -6.85
C SER A 66 -21.18 1.91 -5.90
N PHE A 67 -21.06 1.63 -4.61
CA PHE A 67 -20.75 2.63 -3.59
C PHE A 67 -19.26 3.00 -3.59
N LEU A 68 -18.38 2.06 -3.93
CA LEU A 68 -16.93 2.28 -3.90
C LEU A 68 -16.46 3.34 -4.91
N PHE A 69 -17.16 3.49 -6.02
CA PHE A 69 -16.85 4.54 -7.01
C PHE A 69 -16.94 5.97 -6.45
N HIS A 70 -17.62 6.16 -5.33
CA HIS A 70 -17.87 7.49 -4.72
C HIS A 70 -17.13 7.67 -3.36
N VAL A 71 -16.17 6.80 -2.99
CA VAL A 71 -15.54 6.85 -1.65
C VAL A 71 -14.16 7.54 -1.69
N TRP A 72 -14.04 8.65 -2.40
CA TRP A 72 -12.82 9.46 -2.42
C TRP A 72 -12.43 9.98 -1.02
N GLU A 73 -13.39 10.13 -0.12
CA GLU A 73 -13.18 10.61 1.25
C GLU A 73 -12.27 9.66 2.05
N VAL A 74 -12.37 8.35 1.83
CA VAL A 74 -11.49 7.37 2.50
C VAL A 74 -10.06 7.53 2.01
N GLN A 75 -9.86 7.74 0.71
CA GLN A 75 -8.53 8.03 0.16
C GLN A 75 -7.99 9.38 0.67
N ALA A 76 -8.84 10.41 0.78
CA ALA A 76 -8.46 11.70 1.32
C ALA A 76 -8.01 11.60 2.78
N LEU A 77 -8.75 10.86 3.61
CA LEU A 77 -8.36 10.57 5.00
C LEU A 77 -7.06 9.77 5.07
N GLY A 78 -6.88 8.79 4.20
CA GLY A 78 -5.65 8.02 4.07
C GLY A 78 -4.46 8.89 3.69
N ALA A 79 -4.59 9.74 2.67
CA ALA A 79 -3.58 10.70 2.24
C ALA A 79 -3.20 11.66 3.38
N ALA A 80 -4.18 12.27 4.03
CA ALA A 80 -3.98 13.17 5.16
C ALA A 80 -3.26 12.47 6.31
N TYR A 81 -3.62 11.23 6.62
CA TYR A 81 -3.00 10.42 7.67
C TYR A 81 -1.53 10.11 7.37
N LEU A 82 -1.20 9.70 6.14
CA LEU A 82 0.18 9.41 5.75
C LEU A 82 1.06 10.66 5.75
N LEU A 83 0.55 11.76 5.20
CA LEU A 83 1.24 13.05 5.21
C LEU A 83 1.48 13.54 6.65
N PHE A 84 0.47 13.43 7.52
CA PHE A 84 0.60 13.77 8.94
C PHE A 84 1.71 12.97 9.64
N ILE A 85 1.75 11.64 9.43
CA ILE A 85 2.79 10.77 10.02
C ILE A 85 4.17 11.19 9.51
N ALA A 86 4.32 11.37 8.19
CA ALA A 86 5.59 11.74 7.57
C ALA A 86 6.10 13.09 8.09
N ILE A 87 5.25 14.13 8.05
CA ILE A 87 5.59 15.46 8.52
C ILE A 87 5.94 15.45 10.02
N LYS A 88 5.11 14.80 10.85
CA LYS A 88 5.35 14.71 12.29
C LYS A 88 6.68 14.04 12.62
N HIS A 89 7.07 13.03 11.86
CA HIS A 89 8.35 12.34 12.09
C HIS A 89 9.53 13.16 11.59
N LEU A 90 9.44 13.74 10.39
CA LEU A 90 10.51 14.52 9.77
C LEU A 90 10.72 15.89 10.46
N ALA A 91 9.66 16.48 11.02
CA ALA A 91 9.73 17.75 11.75
C ALA A 91 10.31 17.62 13.16
N LYS A 92 10.38 16.41 13.73
CA LYS A 92 11.06 16.19 15.01
C LYS A 92 12.57 16.37 14.78
N LYS A 93 13.14 17.49 15.27
CA LYS A 93 14.57 17.61 15.48
C LYS A 93 15.03 16.52 16.46
N ASP A 94 16.28 16.05 16.28
CA ASP A 94 16.96 15.06 17.16
C ASP A 94 17.14 15.62 18.61
N GLU A 95 16.06 16.03 19.25
CA GLU A 95 16.03 16.28 20.69
C GLU A 95 15.88 14.91 21.36
N GLY A 96 16.97 14.50 22.04
CA GLY A 96 17.19 13.19 22.65
C GLY A 96 15.92 12.54 23.21
N GLU A 97 15.83 11.25 23.01
CA GLU A 97 14.90 10.23 23.54
C GLU A 97 13.80 10.72 24.52
N LYS A 98 12.95 11.67 24.11
CA LYS A 98 11.67 11.83 24.74
C LYS A 98 10.77 10.70 24.21
N GLN A 99 10.40 9.80 25.09
CA GLN A 99 9.51 8.67 24.85
C GLN A 99 8.42 9.04 23.85
N VAL A 100 8.59 8.60 22.62
CA VAL A 100 7.51 8.59 21.64
C VAL A 100 6.41 7.79 22.28
N LYS A 101 5.23 8.37 22.52
CA LYS A 101 4.06 7.59 22.94
C LYS A 101 3.88 6.50 21.92
N VAL A 102 4.35 5.30 22.25
CA VAL A 102 4.24 4.11 21.42
C VAL A 102 2.75 3.88 21.22
N LYS A 103 2.30 3.89 19.97
CA LYS A 103 0.91 3.51 19.67
C LYS A 103 0.66 2.13 20.27
N SER A 104 -0.49 1.95 20.90
CA SER A 104 -0.84 0.63 21.43
C SER A 104 -0.92 -0.38 20.29
N TYR A 105 -0.68 -1.65 20.59
CA TYR A 105 -0.78 -2.75 19.63
C TYR A 105 -2.08 -2.73 18.82
N ARG A 106 -3.24 -2.51 19.49
CA ARG A 106 -4.55 -2.40 18.82
C ARG A 106 -4.65 -1.19 17.89
N ALA A 107 -4.12 -0.04 18.31
CA ALA A 107 -4.11 1.15 17.44
C ALA A 107 -3.22 0.97 16.21
N THR A 108 -2.14 0.20 16.33
CA THR A 108 -1.28 -0.14 15.20
C THR A 108 -2.00 -1.05 14.21
N ILE A 109 -2.71 -2.09 14.67
CA ILE A 109 -3.52 -2.96 13.81
C ILE A 109 -4.57 -2.15 13.06
N ALA A 110 -5.31 -1.29 13.76
CA ALA A 110 -6.32 -0.42 13.14
C ALA A 110 -5.70 0.53 12.11
N SER A 111 -4.52 1.08 12.39
CA SER A 111 -3.79 1.95 11.45
C SER A 111 -3.35 1.20 10.20
N ILE A 112 -2.84 -0.03 10.35
CA ILE A 112 -2.43 -0.90 9.24
C ILE A 112 -3.65 -1.22 8.37
N ALA A 113 -4.76 -1.68 8.98
CA ALA A 113 -5.98 -1.99 8.25
C ALA A 113 -6.53 -0.77 7.52
N PHE A 114 -6.59 0.39 8.15
CA PHE A 114 -7.07 1.63 7.55
C PHE A 114 -6.20 2.08 6.37
N ALA A 115 -4.87 2.03 6.51
CA ALA A 115 -3.96 2.39 5.44
C ALA A 115 -4.11 1.45 4.23
N ASP A 116 -4.18 0.13 4.46
CA ASP A 116 -4.35 -0.83 3.37
C ASP A 116 -5.72 -0.67 2.68
N ILE A 117 -6.79 -0.39 3.43
CA ILE A 117 -8.11 -0.05 2.85
C ILE A 117 -8.00 1.16 1.92
N ALA A 118 -7.34 2.23 2.36
CA ALA A 118 -7.18 3.43 1.55
C ALA A 118 -6.40 3.16 0.24
N PHE A 119 -5.39 2.28 0.29
CA PHE A 119 -4.63 1.85 -0.90
C PHE A 119 -5.43 0.89 -1.78
N ALA A 120 -6.28 0.05 -1.17
CA ALA A 120 -7.00 -1.00 -1.88
C ALA A 120 -8.09 -0.48 -2.82
N ILE A 121 -8.62 0.72 -2.60
CA ILE A 121 -9.70 1.28 -3.42
C ILE A 121 -9.31 1.30 -4.90
N ASP A 122 -8.14 1.84 -5.22
CA ASP A 122 -7.66 1.91 -6.62
C ASP A 122 -7.48 0.53 -7.24
N SER A 123 -6.91 -0.42 -6.50
CA SER A 123 -6.69 -1.78 -7.00
C SER A 123 -7.99 -2.54 -7.20
N ILE A 124 -8.99 -2.35 -6.32
CA ILE A 124 -10.32 -2.94 -6.47
C ILE A 124 -11.01 -2.38 -7.73
N LEU A 125 -10.99 -1.06 -7.92
CA LEU A 125 -11.60 -0.43 -9.10
C LEU A 125 -10.93 -0.90 -10.39
N ALA A 126 -9.60 -0.97 -10.42
CA ALA A 126 -8.85 -1.49 -11.56
C ALA A 126 -9.17 -2.97 -11.84
N ALA A 127 -9.26 -3.80 -10.79
CA ALA A 127 -9.61 -5.21 -10.93
C ALA A 127 -11.01 -5.40 -11.49
N VAL A 128 -11.99 -4.65 -10.97
CA VAL A 128 -13.38 -4.71 -11.46
C VAL A 128 -13.47 -4.25 -12.91
N ALA A 129 -12.80 -3.15 -13.29
CA ALA A 129 -12.78 -2.66 -14.67
C ALA A 129 -12.23 -3.71 -15.66
N LEU A 130 -11.20 -4.46 -15.26
CA LEU A 130 -10.63 -5.53 -16.10
C LEU A 130 -11.56 -6.74 -16.22
N VAL A 131 -12.18 -7.18 -15.14
CA VAL A 131 -13.02 -8.39 -15.18
C VAL A 131 -14.40 -8.13 -15.80
N ILE A 132 -14.92 -6.90 -15.74
CA ILE A 132 -16.20 -6.56 -16.40
C ILE A 132 -16.13 -6.84 -17.90
N ALA A 133 -14.98 -6.61 -18.54
CA ALA A 133 -14.76 -6.88 -19.95
C ALA A 133 -14.77 -8.37 -20.32
N LEU A 134 -14.63 -9.28 -19.36
CA LEU A 134 -14.69 -10.73 -19.60
C LEU A 134 -16.11 -11.19 -19.96
N PRO A 135 -16.27 -12.20 -20.83
CA PRO A 135 -17.55 -12.83 -21.10
C PRO A 135 -18.16 -13.44 -19.83
N GLU A 136 -19.47 -13.54 -19.77
CA GLU A 136 -20.15 -14.23 -18.67
C GLU A 136 -20.02 -15.75 -18.79
N THR A 137 -19.81 -16.41 -17.66
CA THR A 137 -19.62 -17.87 -17.61
C THR A 137 -20.94 -18.65 -17.42
N GLY A 138 -21.99 -17.95 -16.98
CA GLY A 138 -23.27 -18.59 -16.62
C GLY A 138 -23.24 -19.40 -15.32
N LEU A 139 -22.18 -19.30 -14.51
CA LEU A 139 -22.06 -19.97 -13.20
C LEU A 139 -22.88 -19.31 -12.08
N GLY A 140 -23.72 -18.33 -12.44
CA GLY A 140 -24.48 -17.53 -11.48
C GLY A 140 -23.81 -16.22 -11.11
N HIS A 141 -24.47 -15.44 -10.23
CA HIS A 141 -24.01 -14.09 -9.85
C HIS A 141 -23.66 -14.03 -8.37
N PHE A 142 -22.56 -13.35 -8.06
CA PHE A 142 -22.09 -13.04 -6.72
C PHE A 142 -21.72 -11.56 -6.64
N GLY A 143 -22.23 -10.83 -5.64
CA GLY A 143 -21.90 -9.40 -5.48
C GLY A 143 -22.28 -8.53 -6.69
N GLY A 144 -23.34 -8.90 -7.43
CA GLY A 144 -23.78 -8.16 -8.62
C GLY A 144 -22.99 -8.43 -9.90
N MET A 145 -22.03 -9.37 -9.88
CA MET A 145 -21.24 -9.77 -11.05
C MET A 145 -21.25 -11.29 -11.24
N ASP A 146 -20.83 -11.77 -12.42
CA ASP A 146 -20.65 -13.20 -12.69
C ASP A 146 -19.71 -13.85 -11.65
N ALA A 147 -20.05 -15.06 -11.19
CA ALA A 147 -19.33 -15.74 -10.11
C ALA A 147 -17.84 -15.98 -10.44
N ALA A 148 -17.50 -16.26 -11.70
CA ALA A 148 -16.10 -16.46 -12.09
C ALA A 148 -15.33 -15.13 -12.05
N LYS A 149 -15.95 -14.01 -12.44
CA LYS A 149 -15.37 -12.65 -12.31
C LYS A 149 -15.06 -12.34 -10.85
N PHE A 150 -16.01 -12.61 -9.96
CA PHE A 150 -15.82 -12.43 -8.51
C PHE A 150 -14.64 -13.28 -7.97
N ILE A 151 -14.59 -14.56 -8.36
CA ILE A 151 -13.51 -15.48 -7.94
C ILE A 151 -12.14 -14.96 -8.40
N VAL A 152 -12.02 -14.49 -9.64
CA VAL A 152 -10.75 -13.94 -10.17
C VAL A 152 -10.26 -12.75 -9.36
N ILE A 153 -11.14 -11.82 -8.99
CA ILE A 153 -10.76 -10.68 -8.14
C ILE A 153 -10.30 -11.16 -6.76
N VAL A 154 -11.05 -12.09 -6.14
CA VAL A 154 -10.69 -12.63 -4.83
C VAL A 154 -9.34 -13.36 -4.86
N LEU A 155 -9.08 -14.16 -5.89
CA LEU A 155 -7.79 -14.85 -6.05
C LEU A 155 -6.64 -13.88 -6.25
N ALA A 156 -6.83 -12.81 -7.05
CA ALA A 156 -5.85 -11.76 -7.21
C ALA A 156 -5.59 -11.03 -5.89
N ALA A 157 -6.63 -10.72 -5.12
CA ALA A 157 -6.51 -10.09 -3.81
C ALA A 157 -5.77 -10.98 -2.79
N ILE A 158 -5.99 -12.30 -2.80
CA ILE A 158 -5.24 -13.25 -1.97
C ILE A 158 -3.76 -13.24 -2.36
N ALA A 159 -3.45 -13.29 -3.65
CA ALA A 159 -2.07 -13.23 -4.13
C ALA A 159 -1.39 -11.92 -3.71
N GLY A 160 -2.07 -10.78 -3.87
CA GLY A 160 -1.60 -9.47 -3.41
C GLY A 160 -1.34 -9.43 -1.90
N LEU A 161 -2.26 -9.97 -1.10
CA LEU A 161 -2.09 -10.09 0.35
C LEU A 161 -0.81 -10.86 0.73
N ILE A 162 -0.54 -11.95 0.03
CA ILE A 162 0.67 -12.75 0.24
C ILE A 162 1.92 -11.91 -0.09
N VAL A 163 1.92 -11.24 -1.24
CA VAL A 163 3.04 -10.39 -1.67
C VAL A 163 3.29 -9.26 -0.67
N ILE A 164 2.26 -8.51 -0.28
CA ILE A 164 2.36 -7.43 0.70
C ILE A 164 2.90 -7.94 2.04
N ARG A 165 2.41 -9.08 2.52
CA ARG A 165 2.85 -9.66 3.78
C ARG A 165 4.35 -9.96 3.79
N PHE A 166 4.86 -10.61 2.74
CA PHE A 166 6.29 -10.93 2.65
C PHE A 166 7.13 -9.67 2.45
N ALA A 167 6.69 -8.74 1.61
CA ALA A 167 7.38 -7.49 1.39
C ALA A 167 7.42 -6.62 2.66
N ALA A 168 6.31 -6.49 3.39
CA ALA A 168 6.28 -5.75 4.65
C ALA A 168 7.16 -6.38 5.72
N ALA A 169 7.17 -7.71 5.85
CA ALA A 169 8.06 -8.41 6.77
C ALA A 169 9.54 -8.21 6.42
N PHE A 170 9.87 -8.22 5.12
CA PHE A 170 11.22 -7.92 4.64
C PHE A 170 11.63 -6.48 4.99
N PHE A 171 10.76 -5.49 4.75
CA PHE A 171 11.05 -4.10 5.08
C PHE A 171 11.17 -3.86 6.59
N VAL A 172 10.33 -4.51 7.42
CA VAL A 172 10.47 -4.45 8.88
C VAL A 172 11.85 -4.93 9.30
N LYS A 173 12.31 -6.08 8.78
CA LYS A 173 13.63 -6.63 9.06
C LYS A 173 14.72 -5.66 8.62
N LEU A 174 14.65 -5.13 7.41
CA LEU A 174 15.62 -4.18 6.86
C LEU A 174 15.71 -2.90 7.71
N LEU A 175 14.57 -2.35 8.15
CA LEU A 175 14.53 -1.16 9.00
C LEU A 175 15.04 -1.42 10.42
N ASN A 176 14.91 -2.64 10.94
CA ASN A 176 15.47 -3.02 12.23
C ASN A 176 17.00 -3.19 12.15
N GLU A 177 17.51 -3.77 11.05
CA GLU A 177 18.93 -3.93 10.79
C GLU A 177 19.64 -2.60 10.46
N ARG A 178 18.92 -1.65 9.83
CA ARG A 178 19.45 -0.35 9.39
C ARG A 178 18.57 0.82 9.84
N PRO A 179 18.61 1.21 11.12
CA PRO A 179 17.77 2.29 11.65
C PRO A 179 17.95 3.63 10.92
N SER A 180 19.11 3.87 10.34
CA SER A 180 19.41 5.08 9.56
C SER A 180 18.53 5.25 8.31
N LEU A 181 17.98 4.15 7.78
CA LEU A 181 17.01 4.19 6.66
C LEU A 181 15.63 4.70 7.09
N GLU A 182 15.36 4.83 8.39
CA GLU A 182 14.05 5.24 8.89
C GLU A 182 13.62 6.62 8.37
N LYS A 183 14.55 7.58 8.32
CA LYS A 183 14.24 8.92 7.77
C LYS A 183 13.82 8.84 6.30
N ALA A 184 14.57 8.09 5.48
CA ALA A 184 14.23 7.87 4.07
C ALA A 184 12.87 7.16 3.92
N ALA A 185 12.60 6.18 4.78
CA ALA A 185 11.33 5.46 4.79
C ALA A 185 10.15 6.40 5.12
N PHE A 186 10.27 7.35 6.04
CA PHE A 186 9.22 8.34 6.29
C PHE A 186 9.06 9.36 5.14
N VAL A 187 10.12 9.69 4.40
CA VAL A 187 10.00 10.48 3.16
C VAL A 187 9.17 9.69 2.13
N ILE A 188 9.39 8.37 2.01
CA ILE A 188 8.59 7.52 1.12
C ILE A 188 7.12 7.48 1.57
N VAL A 189 6.84 7.36 2.88
CA VAL A 189 5.46 7.43 3.39
C VAL A 189 4.78 8.74 2.97
N GLY A 190 5.47 9.87 3.09
CA GLY A 190 4.96 11.15 2.62
C GLY A 190 4.73 11.18 1.11
N TRP A 191 5.64 10.59 0.33
CA TRP A 191 5.51 10.49 -1.13
C TRP A 191 4.33 9.63 -1.57
N VAL A 192 4.10 8.50 -0.87
CA VAL A 192 2.89 7.67 -1.06
C VAL A 192 1.63 8.43 -0.66
N GLY A 193 1.69 9.24 0.40
CA GLY A 193 0.60 10.15 0.77
C GLY A 193 0.27 11.15 -0.33
N ILE A 194 1.28 11.69 -1.02
CA ILE A 194 1.09 12.56 -2.20
C ILE A 194 0.43 11.80 -3.35
N LYS A 195 0.82 10.55 -3.61
CA LYS A 195 0.17 9.70 -4.63
C LYS A 195 -1.33 9.56 -4.35
N LEU A 196 -1.69 9.23 -3.10
CA LEU A 196 -3.09 9.13 -2.70
C LEU A 196 -3.83 10.47 -2.85
N LEU A 197 -3.17 11.58 -2.50
CA LEU A 197 -3.73 12.92 -2.67
C LEU A 197 -4.00 13.24 -4.14
N MET A 198 -3.11 12.86 -5.06
CA MET A 198 -3.33 13.05 -6.50
C MET A 198 -4.56 12.30 -7.00
N ASN A 199 -4.80 11.07 -6.51
CA ASN A 199 -6.02 10.33 -6.85
C ASN A 199 -7.26 11.07 -6.38
N VAL A 200 -7.25 11.60 -5.15
CA VAL A 200 -8.36 12.40 -4.60
C VAL A 200 -8.61 13.66 -5.45
N LEU A 201 -7.55 14.40 -5.79
CA LEU A 201 -7.68 15.64 -6.58
C LEU A 201 -8.20 15.39 -8.00
N GLY A 202 -7.92 14.21 -8.58
CA GLY A 202 -8.42 13.79 -9.88
C GLY A 202 -9.76 13.08 -9.82
N HIS A 203 -10.38 12.89 -8.66
CA HIS A 203 -11.67 12.23 -8.53
C HIS A 203 -12.78 13.04 -9.19
N GLU A 204 -13.78 12.36 -9.76
CA GLU A 204 -14.88 13.00 -10.50
C GLU A 204 -15.68 14.00 -9.67
N ASP A 205 -15.82 13.80 -8.37
CA ASP A 205 -16.51 14.72 -7.48
C ASP A 205 -15.65 15.91 -7.01
N VAL A 206 -14.32 15.80 -7.12
CA VAL A 206 -13.36 16.83 -6.64
C VAL A 206 -12.89 17.74 -7.78
N HIS A 207 -12.59 17.18 -8.95
CA HIS A 207 -12.27 17.89 -10.23
C HIS A 207 -11.20 19.00 -10.12
N LEU A 208 -10.22 18.88 -9.22
CA LEU A 208 -9.16 19.89 -9.09
C LEU A 208 -8.01 19.69 -10.10
N ILE A 209 -7.84 18.46 -10.60
CA ILE A 209 -6.93 18.12 -11.70
C ILE A 209 -7.65 17.20 -12.68
N PRO A 210 -7.16 17.06 -13.93
CA PRO A 210 -7.75 16.12 -14.88
C PRO A 210 -7.81 14.71 -14.31
N HIS A 211 -8.97 14.05 -14.41
CA HIS A 211 -9.20 12.69 -13.89
C HIS A 211 -8.18 11.67 -14.38
N GLU A 212 -7.73 11.79 -15.63
CA GLU A 212 -6.76 10.90 -16.25
C GLU A 212 -5.33 11.08 -15.71
N PHE A 213 -5.01 12.23 -15.09
CA PHE A 213 -3.65 12.56 -14.69
C PHE A 213 -3.05 11.58 -13.67
N PRO A 214 -3.73 11.21 -12.56
CA PRO A 214 -3.20 10.25 -11.59
C PRO A 214 -2.95 8.86 -12.18
N HIS A 215 -3.66 8.50 -13.25
CA HIS A 215 -3.56 7.22 -13.93
C HIS A 215 -2.61 7.26 -15.14
N SER A 216 -2.11 8.44 -15.52
CA SER A 216 -1.25 8.65 -16.68
C SER A 216 0.11 7.97 -16.53
N VAL A 217 0.69 7.57 -17.65
CA VAL A 217 2.07 7.04 -17.72
C VAL A 217 3.07 8.06 -17.19
N THR A 218 2.87 9.34 -17.50
CA THR A 218 3.73 10.45 -17.04
C THR A 218 3.77 10.52 -15.52
N TRP A 219 2.61 10.52 -14.84
CA TRP A 219 2.56 10.54 -13.38
C TRP A 219 3.21 9.30 -12.77
N LYS A 220 2.93 8.11 -13.32
CA LYS A 220 3.55 6.86 -12.87
C LYS A 220 5.07 6.90 -12.98
N LEU A 221 5.61 7.38 -14.10
CA LEU A 221 7.06 7.54 -14.29
C LEU A 221 7.65 8.51 -13.26
N ILE A 222 7.03 9.67 -13.05
CA ILE A 222 7.47 10.63 -12.03
C ILE A 222 7.47 9.96 -10.65
N PHE A 223 6.36 9.30 -10.28
CA PHE A 223 6.22 8.68 -8.98
C PHE A 223 7.31 7.64 -8.71
N TYR A 224 7.51 6.69 -9.62
CA TYR A 224 8.51 5.63 -9.42
C TYR A 224 9.95 6.14 -9.53
N THR A 225 10.23 7.13 -10.39
CA THR A 225 11.56 7.75 -10.46
C THR A 225 11.93 8.42 -9.15
N VAL A 226 11.02 9.21 -8.56
CA VAL A 226 11.24 9.87 -7.27
C VAL A 226 11.36 8.83 -6.16
N LEU A 227 10.53 7.79 -6.17
CA LEU A 227 10.59 6.70 -5.20
C LEU A 227 11.97 6.01 -5.20
N VAL A 228 12.46 5.63 -6.38
CA VAL A 228 13.80 5.03 -6.54
C VAL A 228 14.89 5.99 -6.09
N ALA A 229 14.79 7.28 -6.44
CA ALA A 229 15.77 8.29 -6.01
C ALA A 229 15.82 8.40 -4.48
N ILE A 230 14.67 8.42 -3.79
CA ILE A 230 14.61 8.47 -2.32
C ILE A 230 15.28 7.22 -1.71
N VAL A 231 14.99 6.03 -2.25
CA VAL A 231 15.60 4.77 -1.79
C VAL A 231 17.11 4.80 -1.96
N LEU A 232 17.61 5.20 -3.13
CA LEU A 232 19.06 5.25 -3.42
C LEU A 232 19.76 6.28 -2.51
N ILE A 233 19.22 7.49 -2.40
CA ILE A 233 19.78 8.54 -1.51
C ILE A 233 19.80 8.02 -0.07
N GLY A 234 18.71 7.45 0.43
CA GLY A 234 18.64 6.89 1.77
C GLY A 234 19.67 5.79 2.00
N TRP A 235 19.84 4.90 1.02
CA TRP A 235 20.82 3.81 1.08
C TRP A 235 22.26 4.31 1.18
N PHE A 236 22.66 5.23 0.28
CA PHE A 236 24.02 5.79 0.28
C PHE A 236 24.30 6.65 1.51
N MET A 237 23.33 7.41 2.00
CA MET A 237 23.49 8.18 3.24
C MET A 237 23.60 7.28 4.48
N SER A 238 22.95 6.13 4.48
CA SER A 238 23.02 5.14 5.56
C SER A 238 24.40 4.51 5.68
N GLY A 239 25.08 4.23 4.56
CA GLY A 239 26.45 3.66 4.56
C GLY A 239 27.50 4.59 5.14
N LYS A 240 27.45 5.87 4.83
CA LYS A 240 28.42 6.87 5.33
C LYS A 240 28.40 7.04 6.87
N LYS A 241 27.24 6.95 7.50
CA LYS A 241 27.12 7.10 8.96
C LYS A 241 27.68 5.91 9.77
N SER A 242 27.72 4.74 9.18
CA SER A 242 28.33 3.54 9.82
C SER A 242 29.86 3.64 9.84
N GLU A 243 30.49 4.17 8.79
CA GLU A 243 31.94 4.34 8.72
C GLU A 243 32.45 5.44 9.66
N GLU A 244 31.65 6.51 9.91
CA GLU A 244 32.04 7.60 10.79
C GLU A 244 31.98 7.23 12.28
N LYS A 245 31.14 6.27 12.67
CA LYS A 245 31.09 5.75 14.05
C LYS A 245 32.23 4.76 14.38
N ASP A 246 32.71 4.01 13.40
CA ASP A 246 33.80 3.06 13.59
C ASP A 246 35.19 3.78 13.61
N ASN A 247 35.29 5.00 13.10
CA ASN A 247 36.53 5.77 13.05
C ASN A 247 36.71 6.79 14.20
N GLN A 248 35.83 6.79 15.22
CA GLN A 248 36.11 7.57 16.42
C GLN A 248 37.07 6.76 17.35
N PRO A 249 38.29 7.22 17.58
CA PRO A 249 39.19 6.59 18.51
C PRO A 249 38.59 6.65 19.91
N SER A 250 38.47 5.48 20.53
CA SER A 250 38.11 5.33 21.94
C SER A 250 39.06 6.13 22.81
N SER A 251 38.64 7.28 23.23
CA SER A 251 39.32 8.08 24.26
C SER A 251 38.83 7.73 25.65
#